data_b9383c1f49cb4da723f00b02523f37fd
#
_entry.id   b9383c1f49cb4da723f00b02523f37fd
#
_cell.length_a   1.000
_cell.length_b   1.000
_cell.length_c   1.000
_cell.angle_alpha   90.00
_cell.angle_beta   90.00
_cell.angle_gamma   90.00
#
_symmetry.space_group_name_H-M   'P 1'
#
loop_
_entity.id
_entity.type
_entity.pdbx_description
1 polymer ?
#
loop_
_entity_poly.entity_id
_entity_poly.type
_entity_poly.pdbx_seq_one_letter_code
_entity_poly.pdbx_strand_id
1 'polypeptide(L)'
;HCTSSAASDVYKRQIKNNKKLNKNELLLVDAGCEYEMYASDITRTYPISGKFSKEQLEIYKIVLDAMNAAIDKVKEGNNIMEPQEISEKIITNGLVELGLLHGDPEELHKKGAFKDFYMHKIGHWLGLDVHDAGDYMEGDDFMKFKPGMITTIEPGIYISHSMDVDDKWKGIGIRIEDDILVTKDGNENLTKKAPSDPVEIESLMS
;
A
#
# COMPACT_ATOMS: atom_id res chain seq x y z
N HIS A 1 9.13 1.14 22.02
CA HIS A 1 9.87 1.94 21.03
C HIS A 1 9.05 2.04 19.74
N CYS A 2 8.66 3.26 19.36
CA CYS A 2 8.16 3.50 18.01
C CYS A 2 9.36 3.71 17.10
N THR A 3 9.56 2.85 16.12
CA THR A 3 10.56 3.06 15.07
C THR A 3 9.81 3.51 13.82
N SER A 4 10.07 4.73 13.36
CA SER A 4 9.62 5.17 12.05
C SER A 4 10.64 4.68 11.02
N SER A 5 10.26 3.76 10.16
CA SER A 5 10.97 3.54 8.93
C SER A 5 10.32 4.41 7.87
N ALA A 6 10.94 5.55 7.56
CA ALA A 6 10.53 6.30 6.39
C ALA A 6 10.55 5.37 5.19
N ALA A 7 9.49 5.41 4.38
CA ALA A 7 9.35 4.58 3.20
C ALA A 7 10.68 4.39 2.50
N SER A 8 11.16 3.20 2.51
CA SER A 8 12.39 2.87 1.83
C SER A 8 12.12 3.01 0.34
N ASP A 9 12.61 4.10 -0.25
CA ASP A 9 13.02 4.06 -1.63
C ASP A 9 13.78 2.73 -1.80
N VAL A 10 13.32 1.86 -2.67
CA VAL A 10 13.86 0.52 -2.90
C VAL A 10 15.39 0.53 -3.14
N TYR A 11 15.97 1.70 -3.32
CA TYR A 11 17.37 1.90 -3.63
C TYR A 11 18.21 2.65 -2.59
N LYS A 12 17.61 3.42 -1.64
CA LYS A 12 18.40 4.13 -0.61
C LYS A 12 17.55 4.46 0.60
N ARG A 13 17.73 3.78 1.72
CA ARG A 13 17.29 4.26 3.03
C ARG A 13 17.79 5.68 3.22
N GLN A 14 16.89 6.65 3.21
CA GLN A 14 17.25 8.03 3.50
C GLN A 14 17.49 8.18 5.01
N ILE A 15 18.75 8.25 5.41
CA ILE A 15 19.18 8.43 6.81
C ILE A 15 19.00 9.87 7.27
N LYS A 16 18.82 10.81 6.33
CA LYS A 16 18.74 12.25 6.63
C LYS A 16 17.30 12.73 6.48
N ASN A 17 16.52 12.67 7.54
CA ASN A 17 15.16 13.26 7.62
C ASN A 17 15.22 14.80 7.78
N ASN A 18 15.89 15.49 6.87
CA ASN A 18 16.10 16.94 6.94
C ASN A 18 15.52 17.71 5.74
N LYS A 19 14.75 17.06 4.86
CA LYS A 19 14.09 17.72 3.74
C LYS A 19 12.95 18.59 4.27
N LYS A 20 12.91 19.84 3.85
CA LYS A 20 11.79 20.74 4.16
C LYS A 20 10.54 20.25 3.43
N LEU A 21 9.43 20.12 4.15
CA LEU A 21 8.12 19.79 3.58
C LEU A 21 7.53 21.03 2.90
N ASN A 22 7.08 20.90 1.66
CA ASN A 22 6.45 21.97 0.89
C ASN A 22 4.93 21.75 0.77
N LYS A 23 4.17 22.85 0.67
CA LYS A 23 2.70 22.83 0.73
C LYS A 23 2.01 21.91 -0.29
N ASN A 24 2.61 21.67 -1.44
CA ASN A 24 1.99 20.87 -2.50
C ASN A 24 2.50 19.43 -2.54
N GLU A 25 3.34 19.05 -1.58
CA GLU A 25 3.88 17.69 -1.47
C GLU A 25 2.99 16.80 -0.61
N LEU A 26 3.18 15.49 -0.77
CA LEU A 26 2.64 14.47 0.10
C LEU A 26 3.71 14.03 1.11
N LEU A 27 3.27 13.68 2.30
CA LEU A 27 4.09 13.01 3.31
C LEU A 27 3.59 11.57 3.47
N LEU A 28 4.36 10.63 2.98
CA LEU A 28 4.14 9.21 3.25
C LEU A 28 4.87 8.87 4.55
N VAL A 29 4.12 8.38 5.53
CA VAL A 29 4.61 7.93 6.83
C VAL A 29 4.36 6.44 6.92
N ASP A 30 5.46 5.69 7.01
CA ASP A 30 5.47 4.26 7.27
C ASP A 30 6.09 4.09 8.67
N ALA A 31 5.28 3.66 9.61
CA ALA A 31 5.65 3.63 11.02
C ALA A 31 4.94 2.48 11.75
N GLY A 32 5.72 1.75 12.54
CA GLY A 32 5.24 0.71 13.41
C GLY A 32 5.67 0.90 14.85
N CYS A 33 5.11 0.11 15.71
CA CYS A 33 5.54 -0.02 17.11
C CYS A 33 5.66 -1.50 17.45
N GLU A 34 6.30 -1.77 18.58
CA GLU A 34 6.36 -3.09 19.20
C GLU A 34 5.66 -3.04 20.55
N TYR A 35 4.80 -4.00 20.79
CA TYR A 35 4.17 -4.21 22.07
C TYR A 35 4.27 -5.68 22.46
N GLU A 36 4.84 -5.96 23.64
CA GLU A 36 5.08 -7.31 24.14
C GLU A 36 5.77 -8.23 23.10
N MET A 37 6.77 -7.70 22.41
CA MET A 37 7.56 -8.34 21.36
C MET A 37 6.81 -8.59 20.05
N TYR A 38 5.58 -8.11 19.90
CA TYR A 38 4.83 -8.20 18.63
C TYR A 38 4.90 -6.88 17.88
N ALA A 39 5.30 -6.94 16.60
CA ALA A 39 5.43 -5.77 15.74
C ALA A 39 4.08 -5.30 15.19
N SER A 40 4.02 -4.07 14.72
CA SER A 40 2.95 -3.52 13.89
C SER A 40 3.55 -2.71 12.75
N ASP A 41 2.81 -2.58 11.65
CA ASP A 41 3.21 -1.81 10.49
C ASP A 41 2.03 -1.04 9.90
N ILE A 42 2.15 0.28 9.75
CA ILE A 42 1.08 1.14 9.26
C ILE A 42 1.67 2.19 8.33
N THR A 43 1.19 2.25 7.11
CA THR A 43 1.50 3.37 6.22
C THR A 43 0.27 4.24 6.00
N ARG A 44 0.49 5.55 6.07
CA ARG A 44 -0.48 6.57 5.65
C ARG A 44 0.21 7.64 4.83
N THR A 45 -0.53 8.21 3.88
CA THR A 45 -0.05 9.32 3.05
C THR A 45 -0.92 10.55 3.29
N TYR A 46 -0.27 11.64 3.69
CA TYR A 46 -0.91 12.88 4.12
C TYR A 46 -0.58 14.05 3.15
N PRO A 47 -1.53 14.92 2.81
CA PRO A 47 -1.24 16.14 2.07
C PRO A 47 -0.66 17.21 3.00
N ILE A 48 0.55 17.71 2.74
CA ILE A 48 1.22 18.71 3.60
C ILE A 48 0.39 19.98 3.76
N SER A 49 -0.41 20.32 2.77
CA SER A 49 -1.31 21.50 2.81
C SER A 49 -2.60 21.27 3.61
N GLY A 50 -2.84 20.08 4.16
CA GLY A 50 -4.09 19.69 4.80
C GLY A 50 -5.20 19.29 3.82
N LYS A 51 -4.99 19.43 2.50
CA LYS A 51 -5.91 19.00 1.45
C LYS A 51 -5.17 18.38 0.29
N PHE A 52 -5.70 17.29 -0.23
CA PHE A 52 -5.20 16.67 -1.45
C PHE A 52 -5.49 17.58 -2.66
N SER A 53 -4.56 17.64 -3.63
CA SER A 53 -4.91 18.15 -4.96
C SER A 53 -5.87 17.15 -5.65
N LYS A 54 -6.47 17.59 -6.76
CA LYS A 54 -7.33 16.72 -7.55
C LYS A 54 -6.58 15.45 -7.99
N GLU A 55 -5.38 15.61 -8.51
CA GLU A 55 -4.53 14.52 -9.01
C GLU A 55 -4.09 13.58 -7.89
N GLN A 56 -3.68 14.15 -6.74
CA GLN A 56 -3.33 13.36 -5.55
C GLN A 56 -4.52 12.53 -5.06
N LEU A 57 -5.71 13.12 -5.02
CA LEU A 57 -6.93 12.44 -4.59
C LEU A 57 -7.35 11.32 -5.56
N GLU A 58 -7.19 11.53 -6.87
CA GLU A 58 -7.47 10.50 -7.88
C GLU A 58 -6.57 9.28 -7.70
N ILE A 59 -5.26 9.47 -7.52
CA ILE A 59 -4.32 8.37 -7.22
C ILE A 59 -4.62 7.74 -5.86
N TYR A 60 -4.91 8.57 -4.83
CA TYR A 60 -5.23 8.08 -3.49
C TYR A 60 -6.41 7.11 -3.48
N LYS A 61 -7.47 7.43 -4.21
CA LYS A 61 -8.67 6.59 -4.33
C LYS A 61 -8.36 5.23 -4.96
N ILE A 62 -7.56 5.20 -6.02
CA ILE A 62 -7.15 3.93 -6.64
C ILE A 62 -6.40 3.04 -5.65
N VAL A 63 -5.46 3.62 -4.88
CA VAL A 63 -4.70 2.88 -3.86
C VAL A 63 -5.62 2.40 -2.73
N LEU A 64 -6.55 3.23 -2.27
CA LEU A 64 -7.51 2.85 -1.23
C LEU A 64 -8.46 1.74 -1.70
N ASP A 65 -8.96 1.82 -2.93
CA ASP A 65 -9.82 0.79 -3.51
C ASP A 65 -9.05 -0.53 -3.69
N ALA A 66 -7.79 -0.46 -4.13
CA ALA A 66 -6.92 -1.62 -4.23
C ALA A 66 -6.66 -2.27 -2.85
N MET A 67 -6.43 -1.46 -1.80
CA MET A 67 -6.26 -1.94 -0.44
C MET A 67 -7.52 -2.64 0.08
N ASN A 68 -8.68 -2.00 -0.04
CA ASN A 68 -9.94 -2.56 0.44
C ASN A 68 -10.26 -3.89 -0.26
N ALA A 69 -10.12 -3.96 -1.58
CA ALA A 69 -10.34 -5.18 -2.33
C ALA A 69 -9.32 -6.29 -2.00
N ALA A 70 -8.08 -5.93 -1.70
CA ALA A 70 -7.05 -6.89 -1.25
C ALA A 70 -7.37 -7.42 0.15
N ILE A 71 -7.79 -6.57 1.08
CA ILE A 71 -8.23 -6.98 2.43
C ILE A 71 -9.38 -7.98 2.35
N ASP A 72 -10.35 -7.77 1.48
CA ASP A 72 -11.47 -8.70 1.26
C ASP A 72 -11.03 -10.10 0.81
N LYS A 73 -9.81 -10.22 0.26
CA LYS A 73 -9.21 -11.52 -0.12
C LYS A 73 -8.45 -12.20 1.00
N VAL A 74 -8.10 -11.51 2.07
CA VAL A 74 -7.41 -12.08 3.23
C VAL A 74 -8.41 -12.85 4.09
N LYS A 75 -8.64 -14.11 3.76
CA LYS A 75 -9.56 -14.99 4.50
C LYS A 75 -9.15 -16.45 4.39
N GLU A 76 -9.59 -17.25 5.36
CA GLU A 76 -9.28 -18.69 5.42
C GLU A 76 -9.52 -19.39 4.09
N GLY A 77 -8.55 -20.17 3.65
CA GLY A 77 -8.60 -21.00 2.45
C GLY A 77 -8.28 -20.28 1.13
N ASN A 78 -8.32 -18.96 1.08
CA ASN A 78 -7.85 -18.21 -0.07
C ASN A 78 -6.33 -18.34 -0.22
N ASN A 79 -5.86 -18.26 -1.47
CA ASN A 79 -4.44 -18.20 -1.79
C ASN A 79 -3.86 -16.86 -1.40
N ILE A 80 -2.66 -16.86 -0.80
CA ILE A 80 -1.96 -15.63 -0.38
C ILE A 80 -1.62 -14.67 -1.54
N MET A 81 -1.68 -15.13 -2.79
CA MET A 81 -1.48 -14.28 -3.97
C MET A 81 -2.76 -13.56 -4.43
N GLU A 82 -3.96 -13.98 -3.97
CA GLU A 82 -5.22 -13.32 -4.39
C GLU A 82 -5.30 -11.84 -4.04
N PRO A 83 -4.83 -11.38 -2.84
CA PRO A 83 -4.72 -9.94 -2.55
C PRO A 83 -3.83 -9.19 -3.53
N GLN A 84 -2.68 -9.78 -3.92
CA GLN A 84 -1.77 -9.20 -4.91
C GLN A 84 -2.45 -9.03 -6.27
N GLU A 85 -3.06 -10.10 -6.77
CA GLU A 85 -3.68 -10.12 -8.09
C GLU A 85 -4.83 -9.10 -8.22
N ILE A 86 -5.69 -9.01 -7.21
CA ILE A 86 -6.81 -8.06 -7.25
C ILE A 86 -6.33 -6.61 -7.16
N SER A 87 -5.32 -6.34 -6.32
CA SER A 87 -4.69 -5.02 -6.21
C SER A 87 -4.06 -4.58 -7.53
N GLU A 88 -3.27 -5.45 -8.17
CA GLU A 88 -2.65 -5.19 -9.46
C GLU A 88 -3.68 -4.87 -10.56
N LYS A 89 -4.80 -5.59 -10.59
CA LYS A 89 -5.89 -5.35 -11.55
C LYS A 89 -6.54 -3.98 -11.33
N ILE A 90 -6.85 -3.63 -10.07
CA ILE A 90 -7.47 -2.34 -9.75
C ILE A 90 -6.52 -1.19 -10.09
N ILE A 91 -5.24 -1.31 -9.71
CA ILE A 91 -4.21 -0.32 -10.03
C ILE A 91 -4.07 -0.17 -11.55
N THR A 92 -3.98 -1.28 -12.29
CA THR A 92 -3.88 -1.23 -13.76
C THR A 92 -5.07 -0.50 -14.40
N ASN A 93 -6.28 -0.84 -13.97
CA ASN A 93 -7.51 -0.18 -14.46
C ASN A 93 -7.50 1.32 -14.17
N GLY A 94 -7.21 1.69 -12.93
CA GLY A 94 -7.15 3.10 -12.53
C GLY A 94 -6.08 3.89 -13.29
N LEU A 95 -4.90 3.31 -13.52
CA LEU A 95 -3.86 3.94 -14.34
C LEU A 95 -4.29 4.15 -15.80
N VAL A 96 -5.07 3.23 -16.36
CA VAL A 96 -5.64 3.38 -17.71
C VAL A 96 -6.72 4.48 -17.71
N GLU A 97 -7.61 4.50 -16.74
CA GLU A 97 -8.66 5.53 -16.62
C GLU A 97 -8.08 6.94 -16.49
N LEU A 98 -6.94 7.10 -15.81
CA LEU A 98 -6.23 8.38 -15.67
C LEU A 98 -5.35 8.72 -16.87
N GLY A 99 -5.23 7.82 -17.86
CA GLY A 99 -4.37 8.01 -19.03
C GLY A 99 -2.88 7.89 -18.74
N LEU A 100 -2.50 7.27 -17.62
CA LEU A 100 -1.11 6.96 -17.26
C LEU A 100 -0.61 5.68 -17.94
N LEU A 101 -1.52 4.76 -18.26
CA LEU A 101 -1.29 3.61 -19.12
C LEU A 101 -2.25 3.66 -20.31
N HIS A 102 -1.83 3.13 -21.48
CA HIS A 102 -2.59 3.15 -22.69
C HIS A 102 -2.73 1.73 -23.27
N GLY A 103 -3.96 1.26 -23.46
CA GLY A 103 -4.26 -0.04 -24.02
C GLY A 103 -5.38 -0.77 -23.25
N ASP A 104 -5.57 -2.03 -23.59
CA ASP A 104 -6.51 -2.90 -22.89
C ASP A 104 -5.98 -3.24 -21.48
N PRO A 105 -6.75 -3.00 -20.42
CA PRO A 105 -6.27 -3.22 -19.04
C PRO A 105 -5.87 -4.67 -18.74
N GLU A 106 -6.59 -5.66 -19.31
CA GLU A 106 -6.25 -7.08 -19.08
C GLU A 106 -4.92 -7.45 -19.73
N GLU A 107 -4.67 -6.96 -20.94
CA GLU A 107 -3.40 -7.16 -21.62
C GLU A 107 -2.24 -6.43 -20.91
N LEU A 108 -2.48 -5.23 -20.42
CA LEU A 108 -1.50 -4.46 -19.67
C LEU A 108 -1.17 -5.14 -18.35
N HIS A 109 -2.17 -5.66 -17.63
CA HIS A 109 -1.96 -6.42 -16.39
C HIS A 109 -1.13 -7.68 -16.68
N LYS A 110 -1.50 -8.49 -17.67
CA LYS A 110 -0.75 -9.70 -18.06
C LYS A 110 0.72 -9.40 -18.43
N LYS A 111 0.99 -8.26 -19.03
CA LYS A 111 2.34 -7.80 -19.38
C LYS A 111 3.10 -7.19 -18.18
N GLY A 112 2.42 -6.96 -17.07
CA GLY A 112 2.98 -6.31 -15.89
C GLY A 112 3.31 -4.83 -16.09
N ALA A 113 2.57 -4.12 -16.96
CA ALA A 113 2.82 -2.70 -17.24
C ALA A 113 2.62 -1.79 -16.01
N PHE A 114 1.84 -2.22 -15.03
CA PHE A 114 1.67 -1.52 -13.76
C PHE A 114 2.96 -1.46 -12.92
N LYS A 115 3.95 -2.34 -13.16
CA LYS A 115 5.18 -2.44 -12.36
C LYS A 115 6.04 -1.19 -12.39
N ASP A 116 5.91 -0.36 -13.38
CA ASP A 116 6.58 0.94 -13.43
C ASP A 116 6.03 1.91 -12.37
N PHE A 117 4.79 1.70 -11.93
CA PHE A 117 4.09 2.51 -10.93
C PHE A 117 3.94 1.81 -9.58
N TYR A 118 3.84 0.47 -9.56
CA TYR A 118 3.69 -0.36 -8.38
C TYR A 118 4.65 -1.55 -8.46
N MET A 119 5.81 -1.44 -7.80
CA MET A 119 6.96 -2.32 -8.00
C MET A 119 7.22 -3.28 -6.82
N HIS A 120 6.44 -3.24 -5.76
CA HIS A 120 6.62 -4.11 -4.59
C HIS A 120 5.46 -5.08 -4.40
N LYS A 121 5.59 -6.02 -3.47
CA LYS A 121 4.53 -6.95 -3.11
C LYS A 121 3.43 -6.24 -2.32
N ILE A 122 2.25 -6.86 -2.27
CA ILE A 122 1.08 -6.35 -1.55
C ILE A 122 1.24 -6.40 -0.03
N GLY A 123 2.18 -7.20 0.50
CA GLY A 123 2.38 -7.34 1.93
C GLY A 123 3.35 -8.46 2.29
N HIS A 124 3.52 -8.64 3.59
CA HIS A 124 4.40 -9.63 4.19
C HIS A 124 3.80 -10.18 5.50
N TRP A 125 4.35 -11.27 6.01
CA TRP A 125 3.98 -11.77 7.33
C TRP A 125 4.45 -10.78 8.40
N LEU A 126 3.63 -10.63 9.43
CA LEU A 126 3.88 -9.77 10.58
C LEU A 126 3.82 -10.61 11.87
N GLY A 127 4.75 -10.39 12.77
CA GLY A 127 4.83 -11.15 14.01
C GLY A 127 5.84 -10.56 15.00
N LEU A 128 6.81 -11.37 15.43
CA LEU A 128 7.90 -10.92 16.30
C LEU A 128 8.83 -9.94 15.58
N ASP A 129 8.94 -10.08 14.26
CA ASP A 129 9.61 -9.14 13.39
C ASP A 129 8.58 -8.45 12.48
N VAL A 130 8.87 -7.22 12.05
CA VAL A 130 8.03 -6.48 11.07
C VAL A 130 7.94 -7.26 9.77
N HIS A 131 9.08 -7.75 9.25
CA HIS A 131 9.13 -8.73 8.18
C HIS A 131 9.37 -10.12 8.79
N ASP A 132 8.30 -10.72 9.29
CA ASP A 132 8.41 -11.96 10.04
C ASP A 132 8.74 -13.16 9.14
N ALA A 133 9.39 -14.14 9.75
CA ALA A 133 9.71 -15.39 9.07
C ALA A 133 8.44 -16.21 8.79
N GLY A 134 8.32 -16.73 7.59
CA GLY A 134 7.20 -17.57 7.20
C GLY A 134 7.32 -18.03 5.76
N ASP A 135 6.78 -19.20 5.50
CA ASP A 135 6.72 -19.74 4.16
C ASP A 135 5.60 -19.06 3.36
N TYR A 136 5.85 -18.87 2.08
CA TYR A 136 4.85 -18.41 1.11
C TYR A 136 4.39 -19.55 0.18
N MET A 137 5.01 -20.72 0.31
CA MET A 137 4.74 -21.91 -0.49
C MET A 137 4.43 -23.09 0.41
N GLU A 138 3.53 -23.96 -0.03
CA GLU A 138 3.24 -25.26 0.57
C GLU A 138 3.42 -26.33 -0.53
N GLY A 139 4.63 -26.92 -0.60
CA GLY A 139 5.06 -27.71 -1.75
C GLY A 139 5.26 -26.85 -3.00
N ASP A 140 4.61 -27.22 -4.08
CA ASP A 140 4.65 -26.48 -5.36
C ASP A 140 3.57 -25.38 -5.48
N ASP A 141 2.65 -25.29 -4.50
CA ASP A 141 1.55 -24.34 -4.49
C ASP A 141 1.83 -23.16 -3.55
N PHE A 142 1.21 -22.01 -3.81
CA PHE A 142 1.18 -20.93 -2.85
C PHE A 142 0.37 -21.31 -1.62
N MET A 143 0.87 -20.93 -0.45
CA MET A 143 0.19 -21.14 0.82
C MET A 143 -1.21 -20.53 0.82
N LYS A 144 -2.12 -21.15 1.56
CA LYS A 144 -3.45 -20.61 1.83
C LYS A 144 -3.48 -19.94 3.20
N PHE A 145 -4.23 -18.88 3.30
CA PHE A 145 -4.48 -18.23 4.58
C PHE A 145 -5.13 -19.22 5.58
N LYS A 146 -4.64 -19.19 6.81
CA LYS A 146 -5.17 -19.97 7.95
C LYS A 146 -5.50 -19.02 9.11
N PRO A 147 -6.55 -19.26 9.91
CA PRO A 147 -6.88 -18.44 11.06
C PRO A 147 -5.69 -18.29 12.02
N GLY A 148 -5.47 -17.06 12.48
CA GLY A 148 -4.34 -16.68 13.32
C GLY A 148 -3.13 -16.12 12.56
N MET A 149 -3.09 -16.23 11.23
CA MET A 149 -2.07 -15.55 10.43
C MET A 149 -2.31 -14.04 10.41
N ILE A 150 -1.24 -13.26 10.46
CA ILE A 150 -1.27 -11.80 10.29
C ILE A 150 -0.37 -11.42 9.12
N THR A 151 -0.89 -10.60 8.23
CA THR A 151 -0.17 -10.06 7.07
C THR A 151 -0.44 -8.57 6.93
N THR A 152 0.51 -7.82 6.42
CA THR A 152 0.25 -6.45 5.95
C THR A 152 -0.46 -6.47 4.60
N ILE A 153 -1.22 -5.41 4.31
CA ILE A 153 -1.78 -5.11 2.99
C ILE A 153 -1.44 -3.66 2.68
N GLU A 154 -0.51 -3.46 1.74
CA GLU A 154 0.20 -2.18 1.53
C GLU A 154 0.31 -1.77 0.05
N PRO A 155 -0.76 -1.73 -0.75
CA PRO A 155 -0.66 -1.28 -2.13
C PRO A 155 -0.16 0.17 -2.22
N GLY A 156 0.52 0.49 -3.32
CA GLY A 156 1.00 1.85 -3.57
C GLY A 156 1.11 2.17 -5.06
N ILE A 157 1.08 3.47 -5.37
CA ILE A 157 1.37 4.02 -6.70
C ILE A 157 2.42 5.10 -6.54
N TYR A 158 3.49 5.02 -7.34
CA TYR A 158 4.63 5.92 -7.28
C TYR A 158 4.96 6.45 -8.67
N ILE A 159 4.88 7.77 -8.85
CA ILE A 159 5.09 8.44 -10.13
C ILE A 159 6.33 9.32 -10.01
N SER A 160 7.46 8.79 -10.48
CA SER A 160 8.74 9.52 -10.43
C SER A 160 8.72 10.76 -11.32
N HIS A 161 9.49 11.79 -10.93
CA HIS A 161 9.72 12.96 -11.77
C HIS A 161 10.39 12.64 -13.13
N SER A 162 11.06 11.50 -13.24
CA SER A 162 11.72 11.05 -14.47
C SER A 162 10.82 10.28 -15.43
N MET A 163 9.59 9.92 -15.02
CA MET A 163 8.66 9.20 -15.87
C MET A 163 8.14 10.09 -17.01
N ASP A 164 7.91 9.47 -18.16
CA ASP A 164 7.32 10.12 -19.34
C ASP A 164 5.79 10.13 -19.21
N VAL A 165 5.30 11.01 -18.34
CA VAL A 165 3.88 11.27 -18.07
C VAL A 165 3.64 12.76 -17.95
N ASP A 166 2.38 13.19 -18.01
CA ASP A 166 2.01 14.59 -17.79
C ASP A 166 2.54 15.10 -16.44
N ASP A 167 3.10 16.30 -16.43
CA ASP A 167 3.75 16.91 -15.25
C ASP A 167 2.85 16.99 -14.02
N LYS A 168 1.53 17.07 -14.20
CA LYS A 168 0.56 17.10 -13.09
C LYS A 168 0.59 15.83 -12.21
N TRP A 169 1.07 14.71 -12.73
CA TRP A 169 1.18 13.44 -12.03
C TRP A 169 2.53 13.23 -11.35
N LYS A 170 3.57 13.92 -11.83
CA LYS A 170 4.95 13.69 -11.39
C LYS A 170 5.15 14.02 -9.91
N GLY A 171 5.89 13.16 -9.23
CA GLY A 171 6.20 13.30 -7.81
C GLY A 171 5.09 12.86 -6.86
N ILE A 172 3.99 12.30 -7.37
CA ILE A 172 2.96 11.68 -6.54
C ILE A 172 3.42 10.28 -6.14
N GLY A 173 3.51 10.03 -4.83
CA GLY A 173 3.76 8.71 -4.26
C GLY A 173 2.79 8.48 -3.10
N ILE A 174 1.99 7.43 -3.20
CA ILE A 174 0.95 7.09 -2.23
C ILE A 174 1.04 5.61 -1.90
N ARG A 175 1.11 5.29 -0.60
CA ARG A 175 0.89 3.95 -0.04
C ARG A 175 -0.06 4.06 1.14
N ILE A 176 -0.93 3.07 1.27
CA ILE A 176 -1.82 2.91 2.42
C ILE A 176 -1.67 1.46 2.86
N GLU A 177 -1.49 1.24 4.16
CA GLU A 177 -1.16 -0.07 4.72
C GLU A 177 -1.88 -0.32 6.02
N ASP A 178 -2.41 -1.52 6.16
CA ASP A 178 -3.00 -2.03 7.39
C ASP A 178 -2.54 -3.45 7.71
N ASP A 179 -2.55 -3.78 9.01
CA ASP A 179 -2.30 -5.13 9.55
C ASP A 179 -3.59 -5.93 9.60
N ILE A 180 -3.62 -7.08 8.94
CA ILE A 180 -4.83 -7.88 8.76
C ILE A 180 -4.66 -9.26 9.40
N LEU A 181 -5.49 -9.55 10.40
CA LEU A 181 -5.60 -10.85 11.05
C LEU A 181 -6.61 -11.72 10.30
N VAL A 182 -6.20 -12.92 9.90
CA VAL A 182 -7.11 -13.94 9.36
C VAL A 182 -7.92 -14.56 10.49
N THR A 183 -9.23 -14.55 10.36
CA THR A 183 -10.17 -15.19 11.32
C THR A 183 -10.88 -16.37 10.68
N LYS A 184 -11.64 -17.14 11.47
CA LYS A 184 -12.46 -18.25 10.94
C LYS A 184 -13.58 -17.78 10.01
N ASP A 185 -14.09 -16.58 10.25
CA ASP A 185 -15.26 -16.03 9.54
C ASP A 185 -14.88 -14.93 8.51
N GLY A 186 -13.58 -14.72 8.28
CA GLY A 186 -13.08 -13.68 7.37
C GLY A 186 -11.76 -13.10 7.82
N ASN A 187 -11.73 -11.80 8.11
CA ASN A 187 -10.54 -11.11 8.63
C ASN A 187 -10.93 -10.01 9.63
N GLU A 188 -9.93 -9.53 10.35
CA GLU A 188 -10.01 -8.35 11.20
C GLU A 188 -8.87 -7.39 10.83
N ASN A 189 -9.21 -6.14 10.49
CA ASN A 189 -8.23 -5.08 10.33
C ASN A 189 -7.85 -4.55 11.72
N LEU A 190 -6.63 -4.85 12.16
CA LEU A 190 -6.12 -4.50 13.49
C LEU A 190 -5.80 -3.00 13.61
N THR A 191 -5.51 -2.35 12.49
CA THR A 191 -5.06 -0.95 12.42
C THR A 191 -6.15 0.02 11.91
N LYS A 192 -7.39 -0.43 11.77
CA LYS A 192 -8.54 0.34 11.28
C LYS A 192 -8.80 1.69 11.97
N LYS A 193 -8.22 1.89 13.16
CA LYS A 193 -8.34 3.17 13.90
C LYS A 193 -7.44 4.27 13.34
N ALA A 194 -6.42 3.91 12.55
CA ALA A 194 -5.63 4.88 11.81
C ALA A 194 -6.41 5.31 10.56
N PRO A 195 -6.85 6.57 10.44
CA PRO A 195 -7.72 7.00 9.35
C PRO A 195 -7.09 6.76 7.98
N SER A 196 -7.85 6.16 7.07
CA SER A 196 -7.47 5.97 5.66
C SER A 196 -8.43 6.64 4.68
N ASP A 197 -9.60 7.07 5.13
CA ASP A 197 -10.52 7.86 4.31
C ASP A 197 -9.96 9.27 4.08
N PRO A 198 -9.82 9.75 2.82
CA PRO A 198 -9.22 11.04 2.53
C PRO A 198 -10.02 12.23 3.10
N VAL A 199 -11.33 12.10 3.24
CA VAL A 199 -12.17 13.16 3.83
C VAL A 199 -11.92 13.27 5.34
N GLU A 200 -11.78 12.13 6.01
CA GLU A 200 -11.41 12.08 7.44
C GLU A 200 -10.00 12.64 7.66
N ILE A 201 -9.03 12.26 6.82
CA ILE A 201 -7.66 12.80 6.87
C ILE A 201 -7.66 14.31 6.72
N GLU A 202 -8.32 14.86 5.72
CA GLU A 202 -8.42 16.31 5.52
C GLU A 202 -9.09 17.02 6.70
N SER A 203 -10.11 16.39 7.31
CA SER A 203 -10.80 16.92 8.49
C SER A 203 -9.89 16.99 9.71
N LEU A 204 -9.01 16.00 9.90
CA LEU A 204 -8.04 15.96 11.01
C LEU A 204 -6.88 16.93 10.83
N MET A 205 -6.59 17.33 9.60
CA MET A 205 -5.49 18.24 9.25
C MET A 205 -5.93 19.72 9.13
N SER A 206 -7.22 20.01 9.26
CA SER A 206 -7.81 21.37 9.10
C SER A 206 -7.76 22.22 10.37
#